data_5faa4f79f00886b5eb448c2b3bba231a
#
_entry.id   5faa4f79f00886b5eb448c2b3bba231a
#
_cell.length_a   1.000
_cell.length_b   1.000
_cell.length_c   1.000
_cell.angle_alpha   90.00
_cell.angle_beta   90.00
_cell.angle_gamma   90.00
#
_symmetry.space_group_name_H-M   'P 1'
#
loop_
_entity.id
_entity.type
_entity.pdbx_description
1 polymer ?
#
loop_
_entity_poly.entity_id
_entity_poly.type
_entity_poly.pdbx_seq_one_letter_code
_entity_poly.pdbx_strand_id
1 'polypeptide(L)'
;MRPEEVHKLLESVGAIRQGHFELSSGLHSGIYVQCALALQYPKYAEQLGRALAAEFHDLRVDCVASPALGGVLLGHEVARAIPSAGTHGVRAIFVERGPSGSMTLRRGFEVAPDEHVLVVEDVWTTGGSTFETIRVIEEAGGRVVAAGALIDRSGGRVELPVRAEALLEMRIESYDAEECPLCRAGGFAVRPGSRHLRVSP
;
A
#
# COMPACT_ATOMS: atom_id res chain seq x y z
N MET A 1 4.68 -16.09 -2.04
CA MET A 1 5.89 -15.90 -1.21
C MET A 1 5.49 -16.05 0.25
N ARG A 2 6.35 -16.61 1.11
CA ARG A 2 6.06 -16.65 2.56
C ARG A 2 6.37 -15.29 3.19
N PRO A 3 5.70 -14.92 4.31
CA PRO A 3 5.91 -13.61 4.95
C PRO A 3 7.39 -13.30 5.26
N GLU A 4 8.17 -14.31 5.68
CA GLU A 4 9.60 -14.15 5.99
C GLU A 4 10.44 -13.82 4.74
N GLU A 5 10.02 -14.29 3.57
CA GLU A 5 10.70 -14.01 2.30
C GLU A 5 10.39 -12.58 1.85
N VAL A 6 9.14 -12.14 2.04
CA VAL A 6 8.73 -10.74 1.80
C VAL A 6 9.51 -9.80 2.71
N HIS A 7 9.56 -10.10 4.01
CA HIS A 7 10.30 -9.29 4.98
C HIS A 7 11.78 -9.15 4.61
N LYS A 8 12.47 -10.26 4.34
CA LYS A 8 13.89 -10.27 3.93
C LYS A 8 14.13 -9.46 2.65
N LEU A 9 13.24 -9.57 1.66
CA LEU A 9 13.35 -8.79 0.43
C LEU A 9 13.27 -7.30 0.75
N LEU A 10 12.27 -6.89 1.52
CA LEU A 10 12.04 -5.49 1.87
C LEU A 10 13.20 -4.90 2.72
N GLU A 11 13.75 -5.68 3.67
CA GLU A 11 14.94 -5.29 4.43
C GLU A 11 16.17 -5.13 3.54
N SER A 12 16.40 -6.07 2.61
CA SER A 12 17.59 -6.09 1.75
C SER A 12 17.75 -4.83 0.89
N VAL A 13 16.66 -4.13 0.61
CA VAL A 13 16.64 -2.87 -0.18
C VAL A 13 16.38 -1.63 0.69
N GLY A 14 16.35 -1.80 2.02
CA GLY A 14 16.10 -0.71 2.96
C GLY A 14 14.65 -0.19 2.97
N ALA A 15 13.70 -0.97 2.43
CA ALA A 15 12.27 -0.65 2.49
C ALA A 15 11.69 -0.81 3.90
N ILE A 16 12.28 -1.71 4.71
CA ILE A 16 12.06 -1.80 6.16
C ILE A 16 13.39 -1.46 6.83
N ARG A 17 13.36 -0.52 7.77
CA ARG A 17 14.54 -0.09 8.53
C ARG A 17 14.24 -0.03 10.01
N GLN A 18 15.17 -0.48 10.83
CA GLN A 18 15.15 -0.32 12.28
C GLN A 18 15.93 0.94 12.66
N GLY A 19 15.48 1.66 13.69
CA GLY A 19 16.11 2.89 14.15
C GLY A 19 15.17 3.70 15.03
N HIS A 20 15.42 5.01 15.15
CA HIS A 20 14.49 5.94 15.80
C HIS A 20 14.01 6.95 14.77
N PHE A 21 12.72 6.88 14.43
CA PHE A 21 12.14 7.67 13.33
C PHE A 21 11.00 8.56 13.83
N GLU A 22 10.94 9.79 13.32
CA GLU A 22 9.78 10.66 13.39
C GLU A 22 8.95 10.48 12.13
N LEU A 23 7.70 10.04 12.29
CA LEU A 23 6.76 9.81 11.20
C LEU A 23 6.12 11.12 10.73
N SER A 24 5.45 11.10 9.57
CA SER A 24 4.73 12.28 9.05
C SER A 24 3.58 12.76 9.94
N SER A 25 3.08 11.91 10.83
CA SER A 25 2.10 12.24 11.87
C SER A 25 2.70 12.98 13.07
N GLY A 26 4.03 13.07 13.17
CA GLY A 26 4.75 13.56 14.35
C GLY A 26 5.00 12.48 15.41
N LEU A 27 4.44 11.29 15.25
CA LEU A 27 4.70 10.17 16.17
C LEU A 27 6.10 9.58 15.91
N HIS A 28 6.68 8.99 16.94
CA HIS A 28 7.96 8.28 16.89
C HIS A 28 7.76 6.78 16.71
N SER A 29 8.67 6.12 16.01
CA SER A 29 8.65 4.66 15.82
C SER A 29 10.06 4.07 15.76
N GLY A 30 10.20 2.83 16.21
CA GLY A 30 11.42 2.03 16.07
C GLY A 30 11.62 1.43 14.69
N ILE A 31 10.58 1.45 13.84
CA ILE A 31 10.59 0.87 12.51
C ILE A 31 10.02 1.88 11.51
N TYR A 32 10.71 2.03 10.38
CA TYR A 32 10.26 2.81 9.23
C TYR A 32 10.05 1.92 8.02
N VAL A 33 8.92 2.10 7.34
CA VAL A 33 8.55 1.34 6.14
C VAL A 33 8.37 2.30 4.96
N GLN A 34 9.03 1.97 3.83
CA GLN A 34 8.93 2.70 2.56
C GLN A 34 8.98 1.72 1.39
N CYS A 35 7.84 1.18 1.01
CA CYS A 35 7.73 0.15 -0.05
C CYS A 35 8.23 0.63 -1.41
N ALA A 36 8.18 1.93 -1.70
CA ALA A 36 8.72 2.49 -2.94
C ALA A 36 10.21 2.15 -3.17
N LEU A 37 10.99 1.91 -2.11
CA LEU A 37 12.40 1.47 -2.23
C LEU A 37 12.53 0.04 -2.78
N ALA A 38 11.54 -0.80 -2.60
CA ALA A 38 11.50 -2.12 -3.25
C ALA A 38 10.84 -2.02 -4.63
N LEU A 39 9.73 -1.29 -4.74
CA LEU A 39 8.96 -1.18 -5.97
C LEU A 39 9.70 -0.41 -7.10
N GLN A 40 10.73 0.37 -6.80
CA GLN A 40 11.59 0.99 -7.81
C GLN A 40 12.37 -0.04 -8.65
N TYR A 41 12.53 -1.27 -8.15
CA TYR A 41 13.18 -2.36 -8.89
C TYR A 41 12.12 -3.22 -9.56
N PRO A 42 11.98 -3.19 -10.91
CA PRO A 42 10.94 -3.95 -11.62
C PRO A 42 10.90 -5.44 -11.26
N LYS A 43 12.08 -6.05 -11.06
CA LYS A 43 12.17 -7.46 -10.62
C LYS A 43 11.48 -7.72 -9.29
N TYR A 44 11.63 -6.83 -8.32
CA TYR A 44 11.02 -6.99 -7.00
C TYR A 44 9.54 -6.60 -7.02
N ALA A 45 9.19 -5.55 -7.78
CA ALA A 45 7.79 -5.17 -8.00
C ALA A 45 7.00 -6.32 -8.63
N GLU A 46 7.57 -6.99 -9.65
CA GLU A 46 6.99 -8.18 -10.26
C GLU A 46 6.82 -9.34 -9.27
N GLN A 47 7.84 -9.66 -8.47
CA GLN A 47 7.77 -10.75 -7.50
C GLN A 47 6.69 -10.49 -6.44
N LEU A 48 6.63 -9.27 -5.92
CA LEU A 48 5.66 -8.86 -4.91
C LEU A 48 4.24 -8.80 -5.49
N GLY A 49 4.10 -8.26 -6.70
CA GLY A 49 2.82 -8.21 -7.41
C GLY A 49 2.25 -9.60 -7.70
N ARG A 50 3.10 -10.54 -8.17
CA ARG A 50 2.69 -11.95 -8.35
C ARG A 50 2.30 -12.64 -7.06
N ALA A 51 3.04 -12.37 -5.97
CA ALA A 51 2.73 -12.94 -4.68
C ALA A 51 1.38 -12.45 -4.18
N LEU A 52 1.11 -11.15 -4.28
CA LEU A 52 -0.17 -10.58 -3.85
C LEU A 52 -1.34 -11.04 -4.73
N ALA A 53 -1.15 -11.10 -6.06
CA ALA A 53 -2.17 -11.62 -6.98
C ALA A 53 -2.56 -13.07 -6.65
N ALA A 54 -1.62 -13.89 -6.19
CA ALA A 54 -1.86 -15.28 -5.83
C ALA A 54 -2.81 -15.46 -4.64
N GLU A 55 -2.89 -14.48 -3.72
CA GLU A 55 -3.84 -14.52 -2.58
C GLU A 55 -5.30 -14.42 -3.05
N PHE A 56 -5.54 -13.95 -4.27
CA PHE A 56 -6.88 -13.73 -4.83
C PHE A 56 -7.15 -14.60 -6.06
N HIS A 57 -6.44 -15.71 -6.22
CA HIS A 57 -6.53 -16.60 -7.39
C HIS A 57 -7.92 -17.23 -7.57
N ASP A 58 -8.73 -17.26 -6.52
CA ASP A 58 -10.10 -17.77 -6.48
C ASP A 58 -11.15 -16.72 -6.89
N LEU A 59 -10.75 -15.47 -7.09
CA LEU A 59 -11.65 -14.39 -7.44
C LEU A 59 -11.57 -14.03 -8.93
N ARG A 60 -12.71 -13.66 -9.51
CA ARG A 60 -12.74 -12.94 -10.77
C ARG A 60 -12.33 -11.50 -10.52
N VAL A 61 -11.32 -11.01 -11.24
CA VAL A 61 -10.86 -9.63 -11.20
C VAL A 61 -10.79 -9.11 -12.64
N ASP A 62 -11.49 -8.05 -12.92
CA ASP A 62 -11.52 -7.37 -14.22
C ASP A 62 -10.61 -6.12 -14.22
N CYS A 63 -10.42 -5.51 -13.03
CA CYS A 63 -9.65 -4.30 -12.82
C CYS A 63 -8.95 -4.31 -11.45
N VAL A 64 -7.75 -3.74 -11.38
CA VAL A 64 -7.06 -3.43 -10.12
C VAL A 64 -7.08 -1.92 -9.92
N ALA A 65 -7.55 -1.45 -8.77
CA ALA A 65 -7.55 -0.05 -8.38
C ALA A 65 -6.60 0.20 -7.20
N SER A 66 -5.90 1.32 -7.18
CA SER A 66 -4.98 1.66 -6.10
C SER A 66 -5.05 3.13 -5.71
N PRO A 67 -4.80 3.51 -4.45
CA PRO A 67 -4.57 4.90 -4.11
C PRO A 67 -3.21 5.38 -4.62
N ALA A 68 -3.18 6.54 -5.26
CA ALA A 68 -1.92 7.17 -5.65
C ALA A 68 -1.22 7.79 -4.42
N LEU A 69 0.14 7.75 -4.38
CA LEU A 69 1.08 7.23 -5.36
C LEU A 69 1.62 5.83 -5.00
N GLY A 70 1.66 5.47 -3.70
CA GLY A 70 2.32 4.26 -3.21
C GLY A 70 1.83 2.98 -3.89
N GLY A 71 0.52 2.84 -4.04
CA GLY A 71 -0.10 1.64 -4.62
C GLY A 71 -0.01 1.52 -6.14
N VAL A 72 0.35 2.58 -6.89
CA VAL A 72 0.25 2.57 -8.36
C VAL A 72 1.13 1.52 -9.02
N LEU A 73 2.40 1.46 -8.66
CA LEU A 73 3.33 0.46 -9.21
C LEU A 73 2.92 -0.97 -8.84
N LEU A 74 2.52 -1.16 -7.58
CA LEU A 74 2.06 -2.44 -7.11
C LEU A 74 0.77 -2.87 -7.83
N GLY A 75 -0.21 -1.98 -7.94
CA GLY A 75 -1.47 -2.24 -8.63
C GLY A 75 -1.25 -2.64 -10.09
N HIS A 76 -0.31 -2.00 -10.78
CA HIS A 76 0.07 -2.38 -12.14
C HIS A 76 0.66 -3.79 -12.20
N GLU A 77 1.56 -4.15 -11.30
CA GLU A 77 2.18 -5.47 -11.27
C GLU A 77 1.20 -6.57 -10.86
N VAL A 78 0.27 -6.28 -9.94
CA VAL A 78 -0.80 -7.20 -9.57
C VAL A 78 -1.73 -7.46 -10.77
N ALA A 79 -2.17 -6.40 -11.45
CA ALA A 79 -3.01 -6.53 -12.65
C ALA A 79 -2.32 -7.37 -13.75
N ARG A 80 -1.03 -7.14 -13.96
CA ARG A 80 -0.21 -7.90 -14.91
C ARG A 80 -0.09 -9.39 -14.53
N ALA A 81 -0.12 -9.69 -13.23
CA ALA A 81 0.04 -11.07 -12.73
C ALA A 81 -1.26 -11.88 -12.73
N ILE A 82 -2.41 -11.23 -12.71
CA ILE A 82 -3.72 -11.90 -12.71
C ILE A 82 -4.01 -12.46 -14.11
N PRO A 83 -4.29 -13.77 -14.25
CA PRO A 83 -4.69 -14.35 -15.51
C PRO A 83 -5.99 -13.72 -16.05
N SER A 84 -6.02 -13.39 -17.32
CA SER A 84 -7.23 -12.87 -17.96
C SER A 84 -7.49 -13.60 -19.28
N ALA A 85 -8.75 -13.93 -19.52
CA ALA A 85 -9.20 -14.48 -20.80
C ALA A 85 -9.51 -13.40 -21.85
N GLY A 86 -9.52 -12.12 -21.48
CA GLY A 86 -9.79 -10.99 -22.36
C GLY A 86 -8.58 -10.56 -23.20
N THR A 87 -8.85 -9.92 -24.34
CA THR A 87 -7.81 -9.45 -25.28
C THR A 87 -6.88 -8.39 -24.69
N HIS A 88 -7.34 -7.63 -23.71
CA HIS A 88 -6.58 -6.53 -23.08
C HIS A 88 -6.01 -6.86 -21.70
N GLY A 89 -6.30 -8.07 -21.15
CA GLY A 89 -5.89 -8.43 -19.79
C GLY A 89 -6.67 -7.69 -18.71
N VAL A 90 -6.24 -7.86 -17.46
CA VAL A 90 -6.74 -7.07 -16.31
C VAL A 90 -6.11 -5.69 -16.36
N ARG A 91 -6.91 -4.64 -16.28
CA ARG A 91 -6.42 -3.26 -16.33
C ARG A 91 -6.07 -2.75 -14.93
N ALA A 92 -5.17 -1.77 -14.84
CA ALA A 92 -4.81 -1.09 -13.62
C ALA A 92 -5.21 0.38 -13.69
N ILE A 93 -5.92 0.86 -12.67
CA ILE A 93 -6.31 2.25 -12.51
C ILE A 93 -5.88 2.74 -11.12
N PHE A 94 -5.95 4.05 -10.89
CA PHE A 94 -5.71 4.60 -9.57
C PHE A 94 -6.64 5.76 -9.26
N VAL A 95 -6.91 5.96 -7.99
CA VAL A 95 -7.56 7.15 -7.45
C VAL A 95 -6.52 8.08 -6.85
N GLU A 96 -6.76 9.37 -6.90
CA GLU A 96 -5.84 10.37 -6.35
C GLU A 96 -6.59 11.42 -5.54
N ARG A 97 -5.92 12.04 -4.59
CA ARG A 97 -6.54 13.13 -3.82
C ARG A 97 -6.77 14.33 -4.71
N GLY A 98 -8.04 14.74 -4.79
CA GLY A 98 -8.44 15.98 -5.45
C GLY A 98 -8.08 17.21 -4.62
N PRO A 99 -8.42 18.43 -5.14
CA PRO A 99 -8.19 19.68 -4.42
C PRO A 99 -8.90 19.78 -3.07
N SER A 100 -10.03 19.09 -2.91
CA SER A 100 -10.79 18.98 -1.64
C SER A 100 -10.14 18.05 -0.61
N GLY A 101 -9.07 17.33 -0.97
CA GLY A 101 -8.44 16.31 -0.14
C GLY A 101 -9.11 14.93 -0.19
N SER A 102 -10.29 14.78 -0.81
CA SER A 102 -10.97 13.50 -1.00
C SER A 102 -10.36 12.69 -2.14
N MET A 103 -10.43 11.35 -2.05
CA MET A 103 -10.06 10.47 -3.15
C MET A 103 -11.03 10.62 -4.31
N THR A 104 -10.52 10.61 -5.54
CA THR A 104 -11.31 10.81 -6.76
C THR A 104 -10.74 9.99 -7.91
N LEU A 105 -11.62 9.43 -8.73
CA LEU A 105 -11.26 8.82 -10.00
C LEU A 105 -11.07 9.94 -11.03
N ARG A 106 -9.89 10.00 -11.67
CA ARG A 106 -9.52 11.06 -12.61
C ARG A 106 -8.84 10.48 -13.84
N ARG A 107 -8.27 11.35 -14.68
CA ARG A 107 -7.46 11.01 -15.87
C ARG A 107 -8.21 10.23 -16.94
N GLY A 108 -9.54 10.33 -16.97
CA GLY A 108 -10.38 9.59 -17.92
C GLY A 108 -10.51 8.10 -17.58
N PHE A 109 -10.15 7.70 -16.35
CA PHE A 109 -10.48 6.37 -15.88
C PHE A 109 -11.98 6.25 -15.64
N GLU A 110 -12.55 5.15 -16.10
CA GLU A 110 -13.95 4.78 -15.93
C GLU A 110 -14.03 3.38 -15.34
N VAL A 111 -15.08 3.11 -14.60
CA VAL A 111 -15.41 1.81 -14.05
C VAL A 111 -16.73 1.39 -14.67
N ALA A 112 -16.76 0.21 -15.29
CA ALA A 112 -18.00 -0.31 -15.88
C ALA A 112 -18.94 -0.79 -14.78
N PRO A 113 -20.29 -0.73 -15.00
CA PRO A 113 -21.24 -1.31 -14.07
C PRO A 113 -20.91 -2.77 -13.76
N ASP A 114 -20.94 -3.13 -12.48
CA ASP A 114 -20.64 -4.48 -11.95
C ASP A 114 -19.21 -5.01 -12.29
N GLU A 115 -18.29 -4.15 -12.73
CA GLU A 115 -16.90 -4.55 -12.94
C GLU A 115 -16.25 -5.01 -11.63
N HIS A 116 -15.65 -6.20 -11.63
CA HIS A 116 -15.00 -6.77 -10.45
C HIS A 116 -13.63 -6.12 -10.21
N VAL A 117 -13.53 -5.37 -9.14
CA VAL A 117 -12.33 -4.58 -8.83
C VAL A 117 -11.62 -5.12 -7.58
N LEU A 118 -10.32 -5.38 -7.70
CA LEU A 118 -9.43 -5.62 -6.57
C LEU A 118 -8.76 -4.29 -6.19
N VAL A 119 -8.89 -3.88 -4.92
CA VAL A 119 -8.20 -2.67 -4.42
C VAL A 119 -6.86 -3.07 -3.82
N VAL A 120 -5.77 -2.38 -4.21
CA VAL A 120 -4.41 -2.72 -3.78
C VAL A 120 -3.67 -1.49 -3.28
N GLU A 121 -3.05 -1.60 -2.11
CA GLU A 121 -2.22 -0.55 -1.48
C GLU A 121 -0.84 -1.13 -1.08
N ASP A 122 0.17 -0.29 -0.99
CA ASP A 122 1.50 -0.75 -0.58
C ASP A 122 1.60 -0.98 0.93
N VAL A 123 1.02 -0.09 1.75
CA VAL A 123 1.07 -0.22 3.22
C VAL A 123 -0.25 0.19 3.87
N TRP A 124 -0.85 -0.73 4.58
CA TRP A 124 -1.94 -0.39 5.50
C TRP A 124 -1.39 0.11 6.85
N THR A 125 -1.86 1.29 7.25
CA THR A 125 -1.71 1.81 8.61
C THR A 125 -3.02 1.72 9.38
N THR A 126 -4.01 2.45 8.90
CA THR A 126 -5.40 2.44 9.37
C THR A 126 -6.36 1.87 8.33
N GLY A 127 -5.89 1.62 7.10
CA GLY A 127 -6.74 1.24 5.98
C GLY A 127 -7.56 2.38 5.36
N GLY A 128 -7.40 3.62 5.85
CA GLY A 128 -8.23 4.74 5.44
C GLY A 128 -8.20 5.04 3.94
N SER A 129 -7.01 5.05 3.31
CA SER A 129 -6.90 5.28 1.86
C SER A 129 -7.53 4.15 1.05
N THR A 130 -7.36 2.89 1.49
CA THR A 130 -8.00 1.73 0.88
C THR A 130 -9.52 1.82 1.00
N PHE A 131 -10.04 2.17 2.18
CA PHE A 131 -11.48 2.36 2.39
C PHE A 131 -12.07 3.47 1.52
N GLU A 132 -11.40 4.63 1.43
CA GLU A 132 -11.80 5.71 0.53
C GLU A 132 -11.78 5.26 -0.94
N THR A 133 -10.78 4.45 -1.34
CA THR A 133 -10.68 3.89 -2.71
C THR A 133 -11.84 2.96 -3.00
N ILE A 134 -12.19 2.05 -2.06
CA ILE A 134 -13.34 1.16 -2.19
C ILE A 134 -14.61 1.98 -2.47
N ARG A 135 -14.86 3.00 -1.64
CA ARG A 135 -16.03 3.86 -1.83
C ARG A 135 -16.08 4.53 -3.20
N VAL A 136 -14.96 5.09 -3.65
CA VAL A 136 -14.90 5.76 -4.98
C VAL A 136 -15.23 4.80 -6.11
N ILE A 137 -14.74 3.54 -6.03
CA ILE A 137 -15.00 2.52 -7.04
C ILE A 137 -16.47 2.09 -7.02
N GLU A 138 -17.06 1.89 -5.84
CA GLU A 138 -18.48 1.52 -5.69
C GLU A 138 -19.42 2.66 -6.12
N GLU A 139 -19.08 3.91 -5.77
CA GLU A 139 -19.81 5.10 -6.22
C GLU A 139 -19.76 5.26 -7.76
N ALA A 140 -18.69 4.77 -8.40
CA ALA A 140 -18.57 4.73 -9.86
C ALA A 140 -19.33 3.55 -10.52
N GLY A 141 -19.95 2.65 -9.74
CA GLY A 141 -20.72 1.51 -10.22
C GLY A 141 -19.96 0.19 -10.28
N GLY A 142 -18.70 0.15 -9.85
CA GLY A 142 -17.91 -1.08 -9.75
C GLY A 142 -18.28 -1.91 -8.53
N ARG A 143 -17.88 -3.17 -8.56
CA ARG A 143 -18.00 -4.11 -7.44
C ARG A 143 -16.64 -4.44 -6.89
N VAL A 144 -16.29 -3.94 -5.70
CA VAL A 144 -15.04 -4.30 -5.04
C VAL A 144 -15.16 -5.72 -4.47
N VAL A 145 -14.29 -6.62 -4.94
CA VAL A 145 -14.34 -8.06 -4.57
C VAL A 145 -13.37 -8.40 -3.43
N ALA A 146 -12.29 -7.66 -3.29
CA ALA A 146 -11.32 -7.81 -2.21
C ALA A 146 -10.39 -6.60 -2.15
N ALA A 147 -9.57 -6.54 -1.08
CA ALA A 147 -8.48 -5.60 -0.92
C ALA A 147 -7.18 -6.31 -0.55
N GLY A 148 -6.03 -5.82 -1.04
CA GLY A 148 -4.72 -6.39 -0.78
C GLY A 148 -3.66 -5.35 -0.44
N ALA A 149 -2.67 -5.72 0.40
CA ALA A 149 -1.51 -4.89 0.68
C ALA A 149 -0.21 -5.69 0.69
N LEU A 150 0.93 -4.99 0.48
CA LEU A 150 2.22 -5.63 0.74
C LEU A 150 2.44 -5.79 2.24
N ILE A 151 2.13 -4.73 3.00
CA ILE A 151 2.34 -4.72 4.45
C ILE A 151 1.10 -4.20 5.16
N ASP A 152 0.61 -4.97 6.12
CA ASP A 152 -0.26 -4.47 7.19
C ASP A 152 0.60 -4.16 8.43
N ARG A 153 0.85 -2.87 8.69
CA ARG A 153 1.60 -2.43 9.86
C ARG A 153 0.74 -2.23 11.11
N SER A 154 -0.56 -2.48 11.02
CA SER A 154 -1.46 -2.45 12.18
C SER A 154 -1.36 -3.71 13.02
N GLY A 155 -0.78 -4.79 12.46
CA GLY A 155 -0.77 -6.12 13.06
C GLY A 155 -2.15 -6.79 13.01
N GLY A 156 -2.79 -6.76 11.84
CA GLY A 156 -4.09 -7.42 11.59
C GLY A 156 -5.31 -6.68 12.13
N ARG A 157 -5.20 -5.39 12.44
CA ARG A 157 -6.32 -4.59 13.00
C ARG A 157 -7.06 -3.74 11.98
N VAL A 158 -6.64 -3.76 10.71
CA VAL A 158 -7.35 -3.06 9.64
C VAL A 158 -8.63 -3.83 9.32
N GLU A 159 -9.76 -3.16 9.49
CA GLU A 159 -11.09 -3.69 9.13
C GLU A 159 -11.57 -3.02 7.86
N LEU A 160 -11.81 -3.81 6.81
CA LEU A 160 -12.35 -3.35 5.53
C LEU A 160 -13.68 -4.07 5.24
N PRO A 161 -14.60 -3.46 4.45
CA PRO A 161 -15.91 -4.04 4.16
C PRO A 161 -15.87 -5.25 3.20
N VAL A 162 -14.66 -5.65 2.76
CA VAL A 162 -14.41 -6.76 1.84
C VAL A 162 -13.31 -7.66 2.39
N ARG A 163 -13.14 -8.86 1.79
CA ARG A 163 -12.00 -9.73 2.09
C ARG A 163 -10.69 -8.93 1.95
N ALA A 164 -9.84 -9.00 2.97
CA ALA A 164 -8.58 -8.26 3.05
C ALA A 164 -7.42 -9.19 3.34
N GLU A 165 -6.34 -9.12 2.54
CA GLU A 165 -5.14 -9.95 2.70
C GLU A 165 -3.88 -9.08 2.59
N ALA A 166 -2.89 -9.34 3.44
CA ALA A 166 -1.58 -8.70 3.36
C ALA A 166 -0.48 -9.75 3.26
N LEU A 167 0.55 -9.49 2.44
CA LEU A 167 1.69 -10.41 2.31
C LEU A 167 2.54 -10.46 3.58
N LEU A 168 2.57 -9.38 4.34
CA LEU A 168 3.33 -9.27 5.58
C LEU A 168 2.53 -8.48 6.62
N GLU A 169 2.22 -9.10 7.74
CA GLU A 169 1.68 -8.41 8.90
C GLU A 169 2.81 -8.06 9.87
N MET A 170 2.84 -6.80 10.30
CA MET A 170 3.81 -6.28 11.26
C MET A 170 3.12 -5.40 12.29
N ARG A 171 3.22 -5.74 13.55
CA ARG A 171 2.81 -4.81 14.60
C ARG A 171 3.91 -3.77 14.82
N ILE A 172 3.70 -2.56 14.29
CA ILE A 172 4.64 -1.45 14.44
C ILE A 172 4.05 -0.45 15.44
N GLU A 173 4.72 -0.33 16.57
CA GLU A 173 4.32 0.61 17.61
C GLU A 173 4.76 2.04 17.25
N SER A 174 3.91 2.98 17.60
CA SER A 174 4.17 4.41 17.46
C SER A 174 3.86 5.12 18.79
N TYR A 175 4.66 6.11 19.14
CA TYR A 175 4.64 6.78 20.43
C TYR A 175 4.56 8.29 20.22
N ASP A 176 3.91 9.00 21.12
CA ASP A 176 4.10 10.43 21.24
C ASP A 176 5.55 10.74 21.62
N ALA A 177 6.10 11.85 21.14
CA ALA A 177 7.51 12.19 21.34
C ALA A 177 7.90 12.23 22.82
N GLU A 178 6.99 12.72 23.68
CA GLU A 178 7.18 12.84 25.13
C GLU A 178 7.18 11.47 25.85
N GLU A 179 6.46 10.49 25.29
CA GLU A 179 6.35 9.14 25.85
C GLU A 179 7.26 8.12 25.16
N CYS A 180 7.98 8.53 24.13
CA CYS A 180 8.80 7.65 23.32
C CYS A 180 9.94 6.99 24.11
N PRO A 181 9.99 5.65 24.20
CA PRO A 181 11.04 4.96 24.93
C PRO A 181 12.42 5.14 24.28
N LEU A 182 12.48 5.38 22.95
CA LEU A 182 13.73 5.61 22.23
C LEU A 182 14.30 7.00 22.52
N CYS A 183 13.45 8.03 22.73
CA CYS A 183 13.87 9.34 23.22
C CYS A 183 14.42 9.24 24.65
N ARG A 184 13.73 8.51 25.54
CA ARG A 184 14.18 8.31 26.92
C ARG A 184 15.53 7.57 27.00
N ALA A 185 15.84 6.74 26.03
CA ALA A 185 17.13 6.08 25.90
C ALA A 185 18.23 7.00 25.32
N GLY A 186 17.97 8.28 25.06
CA GLY A 186 18.93 9.26 24.56
C GLY A 186 19.10 9.26 23.05
N GLY A 187 18.23 8.55 22.29
CA GLY A 187 18.27 8.52 20.83
C GLY A 187 17.61 9.76 20.21
N PHE A 188 18.19 10.26 19.11
CA PHE A 188 17.59 11.32 18.29
C PHE A 188 16.73 10.70 17.18
N ALA A 189 15.48 11.18 17.03
CA ALA A 189 14.61 10.74 15.97
C ALA A 189 15.07 11.32 14.61
N VAL A 190 15.16 10.47 13.60
CA VAL A 190 15.43 10.85 12.21
C VAL A 190 14.11 10.95 11.48
N ARG A 191 13.89 12.02 10.71
CA ARG A 191 12.71 12.20 9.85
C ARG A 191 13.04 11.71 8.44
N PRO A 192 12.70 10.47 8.07
CA PRO A 192 12.92 9.96 6.72
C PRO A 192 11.83 10.47 5.78
N GLY A 193 12.16 10.59 4.48
CA GLY A 193 11.20 10.92 3.41
C GLY A 193 11.44 12.27 2.76
N SER A 194 10.88 12.41 1.56
CA SER A 194 11.13 13.53 0.64
C SER A 194 10.46 14.87 1.00
N ARG A 195 9.59 14.90 2.03
CA ARG A 195 8.85 16.13 2.38
C ARG A 195 9.71 17.22 3.04
N HIS A 196 10.96 16.92 3.40
CA HIS A 196 11.86 17.84 4.09
C HIS A 196 13.31 17.81 3.58
N LEU A 197 13.51 17.66 2.27
CA LEU A 197 14.76 18.11 1.68
C LEU A 197 14.76 19.65 1.79
N ARG A 198 15.24 20.19 2.91
CA ARG A 198 15.78 21.53 2.91
C ARG A 198 17.01 21.46 1.99
N VAL A 199 16.86 21.96 0.78
CA VAL A 199 18.00 22.37 -0.04
C VAL A 199 18.63 23.49 0.79
N SER A 200 19.71 23.17 1.50
CA SER A 200 20.58 24.21 2.07
C SER A 200 21.21 24.93 0.90
N PRO A 201 21.27 26.27 0.94
CA PRO A 201 21.83 27.09 -0.13
C PRO A 201 23.30 26.81 -0.37
#